data_30e7ac35eee58fc364694305b8e0548c
#
_entry.id   30e7ac35eee58fc364694305b8e0548c
#
_cell.length_a   1.000
_cell.length_b   1.000
_cell.length_c   1.000
_cell.angle_alpha   90.00
_cell.angle_beta   90.00
_cell.angle_gamma   90.00
#
_symmetry.space_group_name_H-M   'P 1'
#
loop_
_entity.id
_entity.type
_entity.pdbx_description
1 polymer ?
#
loop_
_entity_poly.entity_id
_entity_poly.type
_entity_poly.pdbx_seq_one_letter_code
_entity_poly.pdbx_strand_id
1 'polypeptide(L)'
;MITTRITAGAFLICGDKVLLMKRGLHKEIGAGMWAGVGGHLDMSDFTNPRAIDTLETCYREVHEETGILRTDIYDLKLRYIAVRRVDGEVRLHYHYFGKLKQEILPPKCSEGDFFWIDKIDLTNLPMSTSIKEAVRHWVCNPNCDEVYLVAVDKVGTSAVISGI
;
A
#
# COMPACT_ATOMS: atom_id res chain seq x y z
N MET A 1 -5.17 -6.24 -26.57
CA MET A 1 -6.07 -5.75 -25.46
C MET A 1 -5.18 -5.31 -24.30
N ILE A 2 -5.45 -4.18 -23.68
CA ILE A 2 -4.76 -3.73 -22.45
C ILE A 2 -5.68 -4.04 -21.29
N THR A 3 -5.20 -4.78 -20.31
CA THR A 3 -5.93 -5.05 -19.06
C THR A 3 -5.47 -4.09 -17.97
N THR A 4 -6.31 -3.87 -16.97
CA THR A 4 -5.98 -3.03 -15.81
C THR A 4 -6.14 -3.85 -14.54
N ARG A 5 -5.12 -3.81 -13.68
CA ARG A 5 -5.17 -4.36 -12.34
C ARG A 5 -5.10 -3.23 -11.32
N ILE A 6 -6.04 -3.22 -10.39
CA ILE A 6 -6.14 -2.20 -9.36
C ILE A 6 -5.97 -2.85 -7.99
N THR A 7 -5.15 -2.24 -7.15
CA THR A 7 -4.99 -2.63 -5.75
C THR A 7 -5.05 -1.41 -4.85
N ALA A 8 -5.46 -1.59 -3.62
CA ALA A 8 -5.41 -0.56 -2.59
C ALA A 8 -4.81 -1.14 -1.31
N GLY A 9 -4.03 -0.34 -0.61
CA GLY A 9 -3.42 -0.76 0.64
C GLY A 9 -3.03 0.40 1.52
N ALA A 10 -2.86 0.11 2.81
CA ALA A 10 -2.54 1.08 3.84
C ALA A 10 -1.16 0.88 4.45
N PHE A 11 -0.52 1.99 4.76
CA PHE A 11 0.57 2.09 5.71
C PHE A 11 -0.03 2.63 7.02
N LEU A 12 -0.16 1.75 8.02
CA LEU A 12 -0.77 2.10 9.30
C LEU A 12 0.31 2.51 10.30
N ILE A 13 0.16 3.68 10.88
CA ILE A 13 1.18 4.36 11.66
C ILE A 13 0.74 4.40 13.13
N CYS A 14 1.63 4.03 14.05
CA CYS A 14 1.46 4.25 15.48
C CYS A 14 2.73 4.88 16.06
N GLY A 15 2.64 6.14 16.49
CA GLY A 15 3.83 6.88 16.92
C GLY A 15 4.90 6.95 15.82
N ASP A 16 6.08 6.42 16.11
CA ASP A 16 7.21 6.38 15.18
C ASP A 16 7.36 5.07 14.42
N LYS A 17 6.36 4.19 14.51
CA LYS A 17 6.36 2.90 13.82
C LYS A 17 5.29 2.81 12.74
N VAL A 18 5.53 1.93 11.78
CA VAL A 18 4.61 1.60 10.69
C VAL A 18 4.40 0.10 10.64
N LEU A 19 3.14 -0.33 10.58
CA LEU A 19 2.78 -1.72 10.37
C LEU A 19 3.03 -2.10 8.91
N LEU A 20 3.91 -3.06 8.70
CA LEU A 20 4.24 -3.61 7.39
C LEU A 20 4.05 -5.11 7.36
N MET A 21 3.71 -5.63 6.20
CA MET A 21 3.71 -7.05 5.90
C MET A 21 5.00 -7.44 5.17
N LYS A 22 5.70 -8.45 5.68
CA LYS A 22 6.74 -9.15 4.93
C LYS A 22 6.11 -10.31 4.19
N ARG A 23 6.03 -10.19 2.87
CA ARG A 23 5.39 -11.20 2.01
C ARG A 23 6.06 -12.56 2.14
N GLY A 24 5.24 -13.60 2.17
CA GLY A 24 5.71 -14.98 2.26
C GLY A 24 6.63 -15.36 1.08
N LEU A 25 7.62 -16.20 1.35
CA LEU A 25 8.58 -16.67 0.32
C LEU A 25 7.94 -17.54 -0.76
N HIS A 26 6.74 -18.07 -0.50
CA HIS A 26 5.96 -18.89 -1.45
C HIS A 26 5.19 -18.07 -2.49
N LYS A 27 5.19 -16.73 -2.38
CA LYS A 27 4.49 -15.84 -3.31
C LYS A 27 5.26 -15.71 -4.62
N GLU A 28 4.57 -15.81 -5.74
CA GLU A 28 5.18 -15.64 -7.08
C GLU A 28 5.69 -14.21 -7.31
N ILE A 29 4.98 -13.20 -6.78
CA ILE A 29 5.33 -11.79 -6.96
C ILE A 29 5.73 -11.19 -5.62
N GLY A 30 6.94 -10.61 -5.57
CA GLY A 30 7.41 -9.88 -4.40
C GLY A 30 7.70 -10.76 -3.19
N ALA A 31 8.09 -12.03 -3.37
CA ALA A 31 8.47 -12.93 -2.28
C ALA A 31 9.53 -12.29 -1.38
N GLY A 32 9.29 -12.27 -0.07
CA GLY A 32 10.19 -11.69 0.93
C GLY A 32 10.28 -10.15 0.93
N MET A 33 9.56 -9.46 0.03
CA MET A 33 9.51 -8.01 0.02
C MET A 33 8.54 -7.47 1.07
N TRP A 34 8.79 -6.24 1.49
CA TRP A 34 7.96 -5.52 2.45
C TRP A 34 6.95 -4.62 1.71
N ALA A 35 5.73 -4.58 2.24
CA ALA A 35 4.64 -3.77 1.70
C ALA A 35 3.72 -3.27 2.82
N GLY A 36 2.85 -2.31 2.51
CA GLY A 36 1.68 -2.02 3.33
C GLY A 36 0.68 -3.18 3.30
N VAL A 37 -0.33 -3.10 4.12
CA VAL A 37 -1.44 -4.06 4.19
C VAL A 37 -2.44 -3.74 3.09
N GLY A 38 -2.84 -4.71 2.25
CA GLY A 38 -3.82 -4.46 1.20
C GLY A 38 -3.79 -5.47 0.08
N GLY A 39 -4.76 -5.36 -0.81
CA GLY A 39 -4.96 -6.32 -1.88
C GLY A 39 -5.70 -5.78 -3.10
N HIS A 40 -6.36 -6.67 -3.81
CA HIS A 40 -6.99 -6.39 -5.08
C HIS A 40 -8.38 -5.79 -4.91
N LEU A 41 -8.73 -4.92 -5.86
CA LEU A 41 -10.11 -4.49 -6.02
C LEU A 41 -11.00 -5.69 -6.33
N ASP A 42 -12.10 -5.84 -5.60
CA ASP A 42 -13.14 -6.82 -5.83
C ASP A 42 -14.40 -6.16 -6.41
N MET A 43 -15.25 -6.96 -7.05
CA MET A 43 -16.53 -6.47 -7.58
C MET A 43 -17.45 -5.91 -6.48
N SER A 44 -17.34 -6.39 -5.25
CA SER A 44 -18.06 -5.89 -4.09
C SER A 44 -17.66 -4.47 -3.67
N ASP A 45 -16.48 -4.01 -4.06
CA ASP A 45 -15.98 -2.66 -3.77
C ASP A 45 -16.59 -1.58 -4.69
N PHE A 46 -17.36 -1.99 -5.70
CA PHE A 46 -18.06 -1.05 -6.59
C PHE A 46 -19.36 -0.57 -5.93
N THR A 47 -19.30 0.57 -5.30
CA THR A 47 -20.48 1.24 -4.75
C THR A 47 -21.36 1.88 -5.83
N ASN A 48 -20.79 2.09 -7.03
CA ASN A 48 -21.45 2.66 -8.20
C ASN A 48 -20.82 2.04 -9.46
N PRO A 49 -21.60 1.60 -10.47
CA PRO A 49 -21.03 1.05 -11.73
C PRO A 49 -20.07 1.99 -12.49
N ARG A 50 -20.06 3.26 -12.13
CA ARG A 50 -19.21 4.30 -12.76
C ARG A 50 -18.08 4.79 -11.86
N ALA A 51 -17.98 4.29 -10.62
CA ALA A 51 -16.98 4.76 -9.65
C ALA A 51 -16.32 3.57 -8.96
N ILE A 52 -15.01 3.63 -8.87
CA ILE A 52 -14.18 2.70 -8.11
C ILE A 52 -13.91 3.32 -6.75
N ASP A 53 -14.29 2.66 -5.69
CA ASP A 53 -13.99 3.10 -4.32
C ASP A 53 -12.79 2.35 -3.75
N THR A 54 -11.60 2.84 -4.06
CA THR A 54 -10.34 2.25 -3.56
C THR A 54 -10.16 2.41 -2.05
N LEU A 55 -10.90 3.33 -1.41
CA LEU A 55 -10.89 3.49 0.03
C LEU A 55 -11.63 2.34 0.71
N GLU A 56 -12.78 1.94 0.18
CA GLU A 56 -13.51 0.76 0.68
C GLU A 56 -12.71 -0.53 0.46
N THR A 57 -12.08 -0.70 -0.71
CA THR A 57 -11.10 -1.80 -0.96
C THR A 57 -10.03 -1.81 0.13
N CYS A 58 -9.44 -0.66 0.44
CA CYS A 58 -8.39 -0.55 1.44
C CYS A 58 -8.86 -0.99 2.83
N TYR A 59 -10.03 -0.54 3.28
CA TYR A 59 -10.59 -0.93 4.57
C TYR A 59 -10.95 -2.42 4.64
N ARG A 60 -11.53 -2.98 3.57
CA ARG A 60 -11.86 -4.41 3.48
C ARG A 60 -10.62 -5.27 3.59
N GLU A 61 -9.60 -5.00 2.77
CA GLU A 61 -8.35 -5.76 2.76
C GLU A 61 -7.60 -5.65 4.10
N VAL A 62 -7.52 -4.45 4.68
CA VAL A 62 -6.91 -4.28 6.02
C VAL A 62 -7.64 -5.15 7.03
N HIS A 63 -8.98 -5.16 7.04
CA HIS A 63 -9.73 -5.97 7.97
C HIS A 63 -9.55 -7.48 7.74
N GLU A 64 -9.62 -7.93 6.49
CA GLU A 64 -9.48 -9.35 6.12
C GLU A 64 -8.10 -9.90 6.49
N GLU A 65 -7.03 -9.14 6.24
CA GLU A 65 -5.66 -9.61 6.51
C GLU A 65 -5.24 -9.45 7.97
N THR A 66 -5.75 -8.44 8.68
CA THR A 66 -5.22 -8.07 10.00
C THR A 66 -6.24 -8.15 11.14
N GLY A 67 -7.54 -8.17 10.84
CA GLY A 67 -8.60 -8.02 11.83
C GLY A 67 -8.75 -6.60 12.39
N ILE A 68 -7.93 -5.62 11.95
CA ILE A 68 -8.04 -4.23 12.38
C ILE A 68 -9.34 -3.64 11.82
N LEU A 69 -10.15 -3.06 12.71
CA LEU A 69 -11.44 -2.49 12.33
C LEU A 69 -11.27 -1.08 11.77
N ARG A 70 -12.19 -0.67 10.91
CA ARG A 70 -12.26 0.70 10.39
C ARG A 70 -12.29 1.75 11.52
N THR A 71 -12.92 1.44 12.63
CA THR A 71 -13.01 2.30 13.82
C THR A 71 -11.69 2.48 14.56
N ASP A 72 -10.72 1.59 14.35
CA ASP A 72 -9.38 1.67 14.93
C ASP A 72 -8.46 2.60 14.15
N ILE A 73 -8.81 2.84 12.87
CA ILE A 73 -8.02 3.64 11.94
C ILE A 73 -8.57 5.07 11.89
N TYR A 74 -7.73 6.04 12.08
CA TYR A 74 -8.08 7.45 11.92
C TYR A 74 -7.13 8.15 10.96
N ASP A 75 -7.60 9.24 10.34
CA ASP A 75 -6.84 10.07 9.39
C ASP A 75 -6.26 9.24 8.21
N LEU A 76 -7.07 8.27 7.70
CA LEU A 76 -6.67 7.47 6.53
C LEU A 76 -6.87 8.30 5.26
N LYS A 77 -5.76 8.62 4.60
CA LYS A 77 -5.73 9.48 3.41
C LYS A 77 -4.97 8.80 2.27
N LEU A 78 -5.48 8.97 1.06
CA LEU A 78 -4.73 8.63 -0.16
C LEU A 78 -3.52 9.58 -0.27
N ARG A 79 -2.34 9.00 -0.45
CA ARG A 79 -1.09 9.77 -0.57
C ARG A 79 -0.38 9.51 -1.89
N TYR A 80 -0.46 8.29 -2.41
CA TYR A 80 0.22 7.93 -3.65
C TYR A 80 -0.66 7.05 -4.52
N ILE A 81 -0.61 7.31 -5.82
CA ILE A 81 -1.11 6.43 -6.87
C ILE A 81 0.09 5.98 -7.68
N ALA A 82 0.46 4.71 -7.56
CA ALA A 82 1.55 4.17 -8.37
C ALA A 82 1.00 3.54 -9.65
N VAL A 83 1.66 3.82 -10.77
CA VAL A 83 1.32 3.27 -12.08
C VAL A 83 2.53 2.57 -12.68
N ARG A 84 2.30 1.36 -13.20
CA ARG A 84 3.31 0.57 -13.91
C ARG A 84 2.66 -0.23 -15.02
N ARG A 85 3.34 -0.35 -16.16
CA ARG A 85 2.96 -1.28 -17.23
C ARG A 85 3.84 -2.52 -17.19
N VAL A 86 3.22 -3.70 -17.16
CA VAL A 86 3.89 -5.01 -17.19
C VAL A 86 3.16 -5.91 -18.18
N ASP A 87 3.83 -6.36 -19.23
CA ASP A 87 3.32 -7.37 -20.19
C ASP A 87 1.90 -7.14 -20.71
N GLY A 88 1.58 -5.90 -21.07
CA GLY A 88 0.25 -5.54 -21.58
C GLY A 88 -0.78 -5.21 -20.50
N GLU A 89 -0.44 -5.39 -19.23
CA GLU A 89 -1.28 -5.01 -18.09
C GLU A 89 -0.83 -3.64 -17.54
N VAL A 90 -1.77 -2.75 -17.26
CA VAL A 90 -1.54 -1.53 -16.48
C VAL A 90 -1.92 -1.82 -15.03
N ARG A 91 -0.96 -1.65 -14.13
CA ARG A 91 -1.15 -1.83 -12.68
C ARG A 91 -1.25 -0.50 -12.01
N LEU A 92 -2.33 -0.29 -11.26
CA LEU A 92 -2.57 0.87 -10.42
C LEU A 92 -2.57 0.43 -8.96
N HIS A 93 -1.75 1.08 -8.13
CA HIS A 93 -1.70 0.82 -6.70
C HIS A 93 -2.00 2.10 -5.95
N TYR A 94 -3.08 2.09 -5.17
CA TYR A 94 -3.50 3.21 -4.32
C TYR A 94 -2.94 3.00 -2.92
N HIS A 95 -2.03 3.88 -2.51
CA HIS A 95 -1.38 3.81 -1.21
C HIS A 95 -1.98 4.84 -0.27
N TYR A 96 -2.67 4.33 0.74
CA TYR A 96 -3.24 5.10 1.83
C TYR A 96 -2.28 5.12 3.02
N PHE A 97 -2.28 6.22 3.76
CA PHE A 97 -1.56 6.35 5.01
C PHE A 97 -2.56 6.72 6.09
N GLY A 98 -2.59 5.95 7.18
CA GLY A 98 -3.52 6.13 8.28
C GLY A 98 -2.85 5.91 9.62
N LYS A 99 -3.54 6.26 10.70
CA LYS A 99 -3.00 6.19 12.05
C LYS A 99 -3.81 5.24 12.93
N LEU A 100 -3.13 4.57 13.87
CA LEU A 100 -3.71 3.78 14.94
C LEU A 100 -3.37 4.43 16.29
N LYS A 101 -4.28 4.30 17.27
CA LYS A 101 -4.06 4.81 18.63
C LYS A 101 -3.08 3.95 19.42
N GLN A 102 -2.95 2.67 19.05
CA GLN A 102 -2.07 1.72 19.69
C GLN A 102 -1.52 0.72 18.69
N GLU A 103 -0.39 0.10 18.98
CA GLU A 103 0.15 -0.99 18.19
C GLU A 103 -0.76 -2.22 18.34
N ILE A 104 -1.33 -2.66 17.22
CA ILE A 104 -2.07 -3.92 17.11
C ILE A 104 -1.18 -4.84 16.28
N LEU A 105 -0.78 -5.99 16.83
CA LEU A 105 -0.04 -6.99 16.09
C LEU A 105 -1.03 -8.00 15.51
N PRO A 106 -1.23 -7.99 14.18
CA PRO A 106 -2.15 -8.92 13.55
C PRO A 106 -1.69 -10.37 13.66
N PRO A 107 -2.62 -11.33 13.60
CA PRO A 107 -2.26 -12.74 13.46
C PRO A 107 -1.56 -12.99 12.12
N LYS A 108 -0.86 -14.10 12.00
CA LYS A 108 -0.30 -14.52 10.70
C LYS A 108 -1.41 -14.73 9.68
N CYS A 109 -1.18 -14.29 8.45
CA CYS A 109 -2.08 -14.55 7.34
C CYS A 109 -1.38 -15.32 6.22
N SER A 110 -2.15 -15.76 5.22
CA SER A 110 -1.62 -16.50 4.06
C SER A 110 -0.71 -15.66 3.17
N GLU A 111 -0.77 -14.32 3.28
CA GLU A 111 0.03 -13.40 2.48
C GLU A 111 1.43 -13.19 3.03
N GLY A 112 1.61 -13.27 4.36
CA GLY A 112 2.89 -13.03 5.02
C GLY A 112 2.77 -12.82 6.53
N ASP A 113 3.84 -12.31 7.11
CA ASP A 113 3.94 -11.96 8.52
C ASP A 113 3.97 -10.44 8.71
N PHE A 114 3.36 -9.96 9.79
CA PHE A 114 3.27 -8.53 10.12
C PHE A 114 4.31 -8.11 11.14
N PHE A 115 4.83 -6.90 10.97
CA PHE A 115 5.83 -6.32 11.87
C PHE A 115 5.61 -4.82 12.02
N TRP A 116 5.83 -4.32 13.22
CA TRP A 116 5.96 -2.89 13.50
C TRP A 116 7.41 -2.47 13.26
N ILE A 117 7.63 -1.61 12.29
CA ILE A 117 8.97 -1.16 11.85
C ILE A 117 9.11 0.32 12.19
N ASP A 118 10.24 0.70 12.77
CA ASP A 118 10.57 2.10 13.03
C ASP A 118 10.70 2.88 11.72
N LYS A 119 10.17 4.10 11.66
CA LYS A 119 10.20 4.94 10.46
C LYS A 119 11.59 5.14 9.89
N ILE A 120 12.61 5.21 10.76
CA ILE A 120 14.00 5.39 10.36
C ILE A 120 14.54 4.20 9.54
N ASP A 121 14.01 3.02 9.73
CA ASP A 121 14.47 1.79 9.07
C ASP A 121 13.73 1.50 7.76
N LEU A 122 12.61 2.17 7.50
CA LEU A 122 11.74 1.89 6.35
C LEU A 122 12.48 1.92 5.00
N THR A 123 13.34 2.90 4.81
CA THR A 123 14.05 3.10 3.54
C THR A 123 15.11 2.04 3.24
N ASN A 124 15.50 1.27 4.26
CA ASN A 124 16.49 0.19 4.16
C ASN A 124 15.86 -1.17 3.80
N LEU A 125 14.53 -1.28 3.88
CA LEU A 125 13.84 -2.53 3.61
C LEU A 125 13.76 -2.86 2.12
N PRO A 126 13.83 -4.13 1.72
CA PRO A 126 13.58 -4.55 0.35
C PRO A 126 12.09 -4.40 0.01
N MET A 127 11.79 -3.41 -0.82
CA MET A 127 10.45 -3.07 -1.30
C MET A 127 10.45 -3.01 -2.82
N SER A 128 9.27 -3.12 -3.44
CA SER A 128 9.12 -2.81 -4.86
C SER A 128 9.46 -1.34 -5.12
N THR A 129 9.91 -1.03 -6.33
CA THR A 129 10.35 0.33 -6.71
C THR A 129 9.30 1.39 -6.39
N SER A 130 8.02 1.13 -6.72
CA SER A 130 6.94 2.08 -6.45
C SER A 130 6.74 2.34 -4.96
N ILE A 131 6.73 1.28 -4.14
CA ILE A 131 6.58 1.39 -2.69
C ILE A 131 7.79 2.11 -2.09
N LYS A 132 8.99 1.73 -2.51
CA LYS A 132 10.24 2.31 -2.00
C LYS A 132 10.29 3.81 -2.23
N GLU A 133 9.94 4.27 -3.43
CA GLU A 133 9.95 5.70 -3.74
C GLU A 133 8.82 6.46 -3.01
N ALA A 134 7.63 5.88 -2.91
CA ALA A 134 6.54 6.47 -2.11
C ALA A 134 6.93 6.61 -0.64
N VAL A 135 7.51 5.57 -0.04
CA VAL A 135 7.96 5.58 1.36
C VAL A 135 9.08 6.60 1.58
N ARG A 136 10.07 6.66 0.70
CA ARG A 136 11.16 7.65 0.76
C ARG A 136 10.62 9.08 0.73
N HIS A 137 9.73 9.35 -0.22
CA HIS A 137 9.11 10.67 -0.32
C HIS A 137 8.29 11.01 0.91
N TRP A 138 7.50 10.06 1.43
CA TRP A 138 6.69 10.26 2.63
C TRP A 138 7.54 10.51 3.89
N VAL A 139 8.63 9.76 4.08
CA VAL A 139 9.53 9.97 5.23
C VAL A 139 10.12 11.39 5.23
N CYS A 140 10.43 11.93 4.05
CA CYS A 140 10.91 13.31 3.91
C CYS A 140 9.80 14.37 4.03
N ASN A 141 8.55 14.00 3.75
CA ASN A 141 7.40 14.91 3.69
C ASN A 141 6.18 14.36 4.48
N PRO A 142 6.32 14.06 5.78
CA PRO A 142 5.30 13.32 6.52
C PRO A 142 3.98 14.09 6.71
N ASN A 143 4.04 15.42 6.68
CA ASN A 143 2.89 16.30 6.92
C ASN A 143 2.27 16.87 5.62
N CYS A 144 2.77 16.45 4.46
CA CYS A 144 2.18 16.88 3.19
C CYS A 144 0.86 16.13 2.96
N ASP A 145 -0.22 16.84 2.67
CA ASP A 145 -1.55 16.26 2.42
C ASP A 145 -1.87 16.08 0.93
N GLU A 146 -0.95 16.42 0.05
CA GLU A 146 -1.12 16.26 -1.40
C GLU A 146 -1.07 14.79 -1.82
N VAL A 147 -1.71 14.49 -2.94
CA VAL A 147 -1.63 13.19 -3.61
C VAL A 147 -0.54 13.22 -4.67
N TYR A 148 0.26 12.17 -4.74
CA TYR A 148 1.36 12.05 -5.68
C TYR A 148 1.17 10.85 -6.62
N LEU A 149 1.51 11.04 -7.88
CA LEU A 149 1.65 9.96 -8.86
C LEU A 149 3.09 9.41 -8.80
N VAL A 150 3.22 8.10 -8.71
CA VAL A 150 4.50 7.38 -8.81
C VAL A 150 4.51 6.58 -10.10
N ALA A 151 5.15 7.12 -11.13
CA ALA A 151 5.26 6.45 -12.42
C ALA A 151 6.54 5.58 -12.45
N VAL A 152 6.34 4.26 -12.57
CA VAL A 152 7.44 3.28 -12.62
C VAL A 152 7.78 2.96 -14.06
N ASP A 153 9.08 2.92 -14.38
CA ASP A 153 9.55 2.60 -15.73
C ASP A 153 9.14 1.17 -16.17
N LYS A 154 9.29 0.89 -17.46
CA LYS A 154 8.89 -0.40 -18.03
C LYS A 154 9.67 -1.58 -17.41
N VAL A 155 10.93 -1.38 -17.06
CA VAL A 155 11.80 -2.40 -16.46
C VAL A 155 11.47 -2.59 -14.97
N GLY A 156 10.95 -1.55 -14.31
CA GLY A 156 10.59 -1.56 -12.89
C GLY A 156 11.76 -1.26 -11.96
N THR A 157 12.79 -0.58 -12.47
CA THR A 157 14.01 -0.25 -11.74
C THR A 157 14.06 1.19 -11.26
N SER A 158 13.30 2.08 -11.88
CA SER A 158 13.22 3.50 -11.50
C SER A 158 11.78 4.01 -11.47
N ALA A 159 11.55 5.06 -10.72
CA ALA A 159 10.26 5.74 -10.65
C ALA A 159 10.44 7.26 -10.58
N VAL A 160 9.42 7.98 -11.08
CA VAL A 160 9.30 9.43 -10.98
C VAL A 160 8.08 9.76 -10.14
N ILE A 161 8.21 10.72 -9.23
CA ILE A 161 7.13 11.23 -8.38
C ILE A 161 6.72 12.61 -8.87
N SER A 162 5.42 12.83 -9.00
CA SER A 162 4.81 14.11 -9.37
C SER A 162 3.55 14.36 -8.56
N GLY A 163 3.37 15.58 -8.04
CA GLY A 163 2.10 16.01 -7.45
C GLY A 163 0.97 16.07 -8.48
N ILE A 164 -0.25 15.78 -8.07
CA ILE A 164 -1.47 15.82 -8.90
C ILE A 164 -2.60 16.54 -8.16
#